data_058b5e1b9412d8edb658747b9f60f937
#
_entry.id   058b5e1b9412d8edb658747b9f60f937
#
_cell.length_a   1.000
_cell.length_b   1.000
_cell.length_c   1.000
_cell.angle_alpha   90.00
_cell.angle_beta   90.00
_cell.angle_gamma   90.00
#
_symmetry.space_group_name_H-M   'P 1'
#
loop_
_entity.id
_entity.type
_entity.pdbx_description
1 polymer ?
#
loop_
_entity_poly.entity_id
_entity_poly.type
_entity_poly.pdbx_seq_one_letter_code
_entity_poly.pdbx_strand_id
1 'polypeptide(L)'
;MCCLFGILDYGHKLSRKDKTKILSVLSVACEERGTDATGIAYNSGGSLKVYKRPLPAHLLWFKVNEDVNHVMGHARMVTQGSERYN
;
A
#
# COMPACT_ATOMS: atom_id res chain seq x y z
N MET A 1 1.91 15.86 2.69
CA MET A 1 2.86 15.25 1.76
C MET A 1 2.54 13.77 1.61
N CYS A 2 2.72 13.22 0.43
CA CYS A 2 2.33 11.86 0.13
C CYS A 2 3.46 11.12 -0.59
N CYS A 3 3.48 9.80 -0.41
CA CYS A 3 4.43 8.94 -1.09
C CYS A 3 3.69 7.80 -1.75
N LEU A 4 4.02 7.49 -2.99
CA LEU A 4 3.41 6.41 -3.75
C LEU A 4 4.39 5.27 -3.92
N PHE A 5 3.87 4.06 -3.92
CA PHE A 5 4.67 2.87 -4.20
C PHE A 5 3.80 1.85 -4.95
N GLY A 6 4.40 0.82 -5.49
CA GLY A 6 3.61 -0.17 -6.20
C GLY A 6 4.40 -1.35 -6.70
N ILE A 7 3.67 -2.35 -7.18
CA ILE A 7 4.21 -3.56 -7.79
C ILE A 7 3.44 -3.84 -9.08
N LEU A 8 4.18 -4.20 -10.13
CA LEU A 8 3.62 -4.75 -11.35
C LEU A 8 4.26 -6.11 -11.57
N ASP A 9 3.46 -7.15 -11.55
CA ASP A 9 3.95 -8.53 -11.71
C ASP A 9 3.08 -9.29 -12.71
N TYR A 10 3.13 -8.85 -13.97
CA TYR A 10 2.34 -9.47 -15.02
C TYR A 10 2.79 -10.88 -15.37
N GLY A 11 4.02 -11.22 -15.03
CA GLY A 11 4.53 -12.57 -15.23
C GLY A 11 4.20 -13.53 -14.10
N HIS A 12 3.50 -13.08 -13.07
CA HIS A 12 3.15 -13.88 -11.89
C HIS A 12 4.36 -14.59 -11.28
N LYS A 13 5.49 -13.86 -11.19
CA LYS A 13 6.75 -14.43 -10.70
C LYS A 13 6.92 -14.28 -9.19
N LEU A 14 6.11 -13.44 -8.57
CA LEU A 14 6.19 -13.18 -7.14
C LEU A 14 5.14 -13.99 -6.40
N SER A 15 5.54 -14.69 -5.36
CA SER A 15 4.62 -15.39 -4.48
C SER A 15 3.88 -14.39 -3.59
N ARG A 16 2.84 -14.85 -2.90
CA ARG A 16 2.15 -14.02 -1.92
C ARG A 16 3.11 -13.50 -0.86
N LYS A 17 3.99 -14.37 -0.39
CA LYS A 17 4.98 -14.01 0.62
C LYS A 17 5.93 -12.93 0.12
N ASP A 18 6.38 -13.04 -1.13
CA ASP A 18 7.27 -12.06 -1.72
C ASP A 18 6.58 -10.71 -1.88
N LYS A 19 5.34 -10.72 -2.35
CA LYS A 19 4.57 -9.48 -2.52
C LYS A 19 4.35 -8.80 -1.17
N THR A 20 3.98 -9.56 -0.15
CA THR A 20 3.79 -9.02 1.19
C THR A 20 5.06 -8.37 1.70
N LYS A 21 6.19 -9.05 1.51
CA LYS A 21 7.48 -8.53 1.96
C LYS A 21 7.87 -7.27 1.21
N ILE A 22 7.71 -7.25 -0.11
CA ILE A 22 8.04 -6.09 -0.94
C ILE A 22 7.16 -4.90 -0.55
N LEU A 23 5.86 -5.13 -0.41
CA LEU A 23 4.94 -4.05 -0.02
C LEU A 23 5.28 -3.51 1.36
N SER A 24 5.68 -4.37 2.28
CA SER A 24 6.11 -3.95 3.61
C SER A 24 7.34 -3.03 3.53
N VAL A 25 8.35 -3.44 2.77
CA VAL A 25 9.57 -2.65 2.61
C VAL A 25 9.27 -1.31 1.95
N LEU A 26 8.49 -1.32 0.86
CA LEU A 26 8.17 -0.10 0.13
C LEU A 26 7.31 0.85 0.97
N SER A 27 6.32 0.32 1.66
CA SER A 27 5.43 1.17 2.46
C SER A 27 6.16 1.79 3.65
N VAL A 28 7.05 1.04 4.28
CA VAL A 28 7.85 1.58 5.38
C VAL A 28 8.83 2.63 4.86
N ALA A 29 9.39 2.43 3.67
CA ALA A 29 10.26 3.44 3.07
C ALA A 29 9.49 4.73 2.78
N CYS A 30 8.19 4.63 2.46
CA CYS A 30 7.33 5.78 2.25
C CYS A 30 6.83 6.41 3.54
N GLU A 31 6.89 5.69 4.65
CA GLU A 31 6.36 6.15 5.93
C GLU A 31 6.95 7.48 6.37
N GLU A 32 8.21 7.70 6.06
CA GLU A 32 8.91 8.93 6.38
C GLU A 32 8.16 10.16 5.87
N ARG A 33 7.42 10.01 4.77
CA ARG A 33 6.65 11.09 4.15
C ARG A 33 5.16 10.98 4.41
N GLY A 34 4.71 9.94 5.09
CA GLY A 34 3.29 9.74 5.33
C GLY A 34 3.05 8.80 6.49
N THR A 35 2.90 9.38 7.69
CA THR A 35 2.69 8.60 8.91
C THR A 35 1.23 8.53 9.35
N ASP A 36 0.34 9.30 8.71
CA ASP A 36 -1.02 9.43 9.20
C ASP A 36 -1.97 8.37 8.65
N ALA A 37 -1.73 7.94 7.43
CA ALA A 37 -2.56 6.91 6.81
C ALA A 37 -1.75 6.17 5.76
N THR A 38 -2.06 4.88 5.60
CA THR A 38 -1.40 4.04 4.61
C THR A 38 -2.45 3.12 3.99
N GLY A 39 -2.34 2.89 2.69
CA GLY A 39 -3.28 2.02 2.01
C GLY A 39 -2.74 1.48 0.72
N ILE A 40 -3.41 0.44 0.22
CA ILE A 40 -3.11 -0.14 -1.08
C ILE A 40 -4.41 -0.38 -1.84
N ALA A 41 -4.30 -0.35 -3.16
CA ALA A 41 -5.38 -0.74 -4.06
C ALA A 41 -4.80 -1.78 -5.01
N TYR A 42 -5.56 -2.82 -5.27
CA TYR A 42 -5.08 -3.92 -6.11
C TYR A 42 -6.25 -4.59 -6.82
N ASN A 43 -5.93 -5.29 -7.91
CA ASN A 43 -6.93 -6.04 -8.65
C ASN A 43 -6.97 -7.49 -8.13
N SER A 44 -8.15 -8.00 -7.88
CA SER A 44 -8.34 -9.38 -7.45
C SER A 44 -9.67 -9.89 -7.96
N GLY A 45 -9.65 -11.04 -8.64
CA GLY A 45 -10.86 -11.66 -9.16
C GLY A 45 -11.68 -10.76 -10.08
N GLY A 46 -11.03 -9.90 -10.86
CA GLY A 46 -11.70 -8.99 -11.76
C GLY A 46 -12.25 -7.74 -11.09
N SER A 47 -12.00 -7.56 -9.81
CA SER A 47 -12.49 -6.41 -9.04
C SER A 47 -11.34 -5.61 -8.45
N LEU A 48 -11.57 -4.32 -8.28
CA LEU A 48 -10.63 -3.48 -7.54
C LEU A 48 -10.90 -3.61 -6.05
N LYS A 49 -9.86 -3.90 -5.30
CA LYS A 49 -9.91 -3.98 -3.84
C LYS A 49 -9.08 -2.84 -3.26
N VAL A 50 -9.56 -2.26 -2.17
CA VAL A 50 -8.85 -1.19 -1.48
C VAL A 50 -8.77 -1.53 0.00
N TYR A 51 -7.58 -1.40 0.55
CA TYR A 51 -7.36 -1.56 1.97
C TYR A 51 -6.59 -0.36 2.47
N LYS A 52 -7.15 0.36 3.42
CA LYS A 52 -6.47 1.53 3.99
C LYS A 52 -6.82 1.68 5.46
N ARG A 53 -5.88 2.23 6.21
CA ARG A 53 -6.03 2.47 7.63
C ARG A 53 -5.35 3.79 8.01
N PRO A 54 -5.87 4.49 9.02
CA PRO A 54 -5.25 5.73 9.51
C PRO A 54 -4.07 5.40 10.43
N LEU A 55 -3.09 4.67 9.91
CA LEU A 55 -1.95 4.18 10.65
C LEU A 55 -0.69 4.30 9.81
N PRO A 56 0.49 4.46 10.44
CA PRO A 56 1.74 4.41 9.71
C PRO A 56 2.02 2.99 9.19
N ALA A 57 2.78 2.92 8.12
CA ALA A 57 3.01 1.67 7.41
C ALA A 57 3.57 0.55 8.26
N HIS A 58 4.46 0.86 9.20
CA HIS A 58 5.09 -0.18 10.02
C HIS A 58 4.12 -0.92 10.92
N LEU A 59 2.90 -0.38 11.11
CA LEU A 59 1.85 -1.03 11.91
C LEU A 59 0.90 -1.85 11.05
N LEU A 60 1.11 -1.90 9.73
CA LEU A 60 0.21 -2.58 8.82
C LEU A 60 0.87 -3.80 8.18
N TRP A 61 0.02 -4.74 7.82
CA TRP A 61 0.45 -5.96 7.15
C TRP A 61 -0.40 -6.15 5.91
N PHE A 62 0.19 -5.96 4.74
CA PHE A 62 -0.54 -6.06 3.47
C PHE A 62 -0.47 -7.48 2.93
N LYS A 63 -1.62 -8.12 2.80
CA LYS A 63 -1.73 -9.46 2.24
C LYS A 63 -2.38 -9.39 0.88
N VAL A 64 -1.67 -9.81 -0.15
CA VAL A 64 -2.19 -9.87 -1.51
C VAL A 64 -1.95 -11.25 -2.08
N ASN A 65 -2.95 -11.78 -2.77
CA ASN A 65 -2.89 -13.12 -3.35
C ASN A 65 -1.90 -13.15 -4.53
N GLU A 66 -1.50 -14.36 -4.89
CA GLU A 66 -0.55 -14.55 -5.98
C GLU A 66 -1.09 -14.13 -7.34
N ASP A 67 -2.41 -14.16 -7.52
CA ASP A 67 -3.05 -13.76 -8.77
C ASP A 67 -3.08 -12.25 -8.98
N VAL A 68 -2.77 -11.48 -7.94
CA VAL A 68 -2.73 -10.02 -8.04
C VAL A 68 -1.45 -9.61 -8.76
N ASN A 69 -1.59 -8.91 -9.87
CA ASN A 69 -0.45 -8.48 -10.67
C ASN A 69 -0.20 -6.98 -10.68
N HIS A 70 -1.05 -6.22 -9.99
CA HIS A 70 -0.93 -4.78 -9.95
C HIS A 70 -1.37 -4.28 -8.58
N VAL A 71 -0.46 -3.67 -7.85
CA VAL A 71 -0.74 -3.08 -6.55
C VAL A 71 -0.21 -1.66 -6.56
N MET A 72 -1.03 -0.72 -6.11
CA MET A 72 -0.62 0.66 -5.91
C MET A 72 -0.82 1.02 -4.45
N GLY A 73 0.17 1.64 -3.87
CA GLY A 73 0.11 2.02 -2.47
C GLY A 73 0.33 3.50 -2.26
N HIS A 74 -0.05 3.96 -1.08
CA HIS A 74 -0.02 5.36 -0.75
C HIS A 74 0.21 5.52 0.75
N ALA A 75 1.19 6.33 1.11
CA ALA A 75 1.42 6.73 2.48
C ALA A 75 1.18 8.24 2.56
N ARG A 76 0.42 8.67 3.54
CA ARG A 76 -0.08 10.03 3.61
C ARG A 76 0.26 10.71 4.91
N MET A 77 0.64 11.98 4.81
CA MET A 77 0.77 12.86 5.95
C MET A 77 -0.21 14.00 5.78
N VAL A 78 -1.03 14.21 6.79
CA VAL A 78 -2.02 15.27 6.79
C VAL A 78 -1.30 16.59 7.06
N THR A 79 -1.54 17.58 6.21
CA THR A 79 -1.02 18.91 6.45
C THR A 79 -1.93 19.64 7.42
N GLN A 80 -1.40 20.71 8.01
CA GLN A 80 -2.13 21.48 9.02
C GLN A 80 -3.50 21.90 8.50
N GLY A 81 -4.53 21.60 9.30
CA GLY A 81 -5.89 22.00 9.00
C GLY A 81 -6.66 21.08 8.06
N SER A 82 -6.04 20.04 7.55
CA SER A 82 -6.69 19.15 6.59
C SER A 82 -7.08 17.78 7.15
N GLU A 83 -6.71 17.44 8.35
CA GLU A 83 -6.97 16.10 8.91
C GLU A 83 -8.46 15.77 8.96
N ARG A 84 -9.30 16.76 9.19
CA ARG A 84 -10.75 16.52 9.26
C ARG A 84 -11.38 16.24 7.91
N TYR A 85 -10.66 16.43 6.83
CA TYR A 85 -11.15 16.19 5.48
C TYR A 85 -10.66 14.86 4.92
N ASN A 86 -9.97 14.12 5.71
CA ASN A 86 -9.41 12.84 5.33
C ASN A 86 -10.19 11.68 5.93
#